data_c5be03e914d9824ded297083448e479c
#
_entry.id   c5be03e914d9824ded297083448e479c
#
_cell.length_a   1.000
_cell.length_b   1.000
_cell.length_c   1.000
_cell.angle_alpha   90.00
_cell.angle_beta   90.00
_cell.angle_gamma   90.00
#
_symmetry.space_group_name_H-M   'P 1'
#
loop_
_entity.id
_entity.type
_entity.pdbx_description
1 polymer ?
#
loop_
_entity_poly.entity_id
_entity_poly.type
_entity_poly.pdbx_seq_one_letter_code
_entity_poly.pdbx_strand_id
1 'polypeptide(L)'
;MGKKAALLLTGLAVVALAGCGWAPDRQLRDERTVETAVKAVTIEGGAGSVKITGSPDATTHVKRHVRYRRDKPAATDRVDGDTLILRTNCGQACWVDYEVTVPSGVRVAGRNSSGDVVLSGVSTASVSLSSGDLTIRGASGDVNARASSGEITISDVQGSVAAEASSGNVQLTGVRGTVSVRATSGDISGQDLRGGHTTARTSSGEISLVLAAAQDVDVEATSGDVRVLTAAGQHYRIDTSTSSGDVRAKVTSDPAADHHLKVKTSSGDITVEPR
;
A
#
# COMPACT_ATOMS: atom_id res chain seq x y z
N MET A 1 -44.83 1.07 -83.42
CA MET A 1 -44.98 0.23 -82.21
C MET A 1 -43.64 0.26 -81.47
N GLY A 2 -43.50 1.19 -80.59
CA GLY A 2 -42.25 1.38 -79.82
C GLY A 2 -42.51 1.09 -78.33
N LYS A 3 -41.82 0.11 -77.81
CA LYS A 3 -41.84 -0.23 -76.32
C LYS A 3 -40.85 0.66 -75.61
N LYS A 4 -41.36 1.49 -74.70
CA LYS A 4 -40.54 2.28 -73.78
C LYS A 4 -40.15 1.38 -72.61
N ALA A 5 -38.87 1.17 -72.43
CA ALA A 5 -38.32 0.51 -71.25
C ALA A 5 -38.13 1.54 -70.09
N ALA A 6 -38.75 1.33 -68.99
CA ALA A 6 -38.55 2.15 -67.75
C ALA A 6 -37.36 1.63 -66.98
N LEU A 7 -36.37 2.46 -66.79
CA LEU A 7 -35.22 2.18 -65.90
C LEU A 7 -35.60 2.54 -64.45
N LEU A 8 -35.69 1.53 -63.60
CA LEU A 8 -35.80 1.70 -62.13
C LEU A 8 -34.41 1.94 -61.55
N LEU A 9 -34.13 3.15 -61.10
CA LEU A 9 -32.99 3.46 -60.27
C LEU A 9 -33.32 3.08 -58.83
N THR A 10 -32.74 1.99 -58.34
CA THR A 10 -32.71 1.66 -56.93
C THR A 10 -31.60 2.44 -56.23
N GLY A 11 -31.97 3.48 -55.49
CA GLY A 11 -31.05 4.25 -54.66
C GLY A 11 -30.57 3.42 -53.46
N LEU A 12 -29.28 3.14 -53.43
CA LEU A 12 -28.62 2.52 -52.29
C LEU A 12 -28.35 3.62 -51.23
N ALA A 13 -29.14 3.66 -50.18
CA ALA A 13 -28.87 4.55 -49.04
C ALA A 13 -27.71 3.98 -48.24
N VAL A 14 -26.53 4.59 -48.36
CA VAL A 14 -25.38 4.32 -47.48
C VAL A 14 -25.66 5.01 -46.16
N VAL A 15 -26.07 4.25 -45.17
CA VAL A 15 -26.11 4.70 -43.77
C VAL A 15 -24.67 4.71 -43.26
N ALA A 16 -24.06 5.90 -43.22
CA ALA A 16 -22.80 6.11 -42.54
C ALA A 16 -23.05 5.98 -41.02
N LEU A 17 -22.77 4.81 -40.45
CA LEU A 17 -22.62 4.64 -39.01
C LEU A 17 -21.39 5.45 -38.58
N ALA A 18 -21.64 6.63 -38.01
CA ALA A 18 -20.62 7.39 -37.29
C ALA A 18 -20.23 6.55 -36.04
N GLY A 19 -19.28 5.66 -36.24
CA GLY A 19 -18.63 4.93 -35.14
C GLY A 19 -17.93 5.97 -34.25
N CYS A 20 -18.33 6.07 -32.99
CA CYS A 20 -17.56 6.76 -31.99
C CYS A 20 -16.12 6.22 -32.07
N GLY A 21 -15.20 7.09 -32.51
CA GLY A 21 -13.82 6.75 -32.77
C GLY A 21 -13.09 6.37 -31.45
N TRP A 22 -13.13 5.12 -31.12
CA TRP A 22 -12.27 4.56 -30.07
C TRP A 22 -10.88 4.39 -30.68
N ALA A 23 -10.02 5.38 -30.51
CA ALA A 23 -8.63 5.23 -30.89
C ALA A 23 -8.04 4.09 -30.02
N PRO A 24 -7.43 3.06 -30.66
CA PRO A 24 -6.84 1.95 -29.91
C PRO A 24 -5.71 2.45 -29.00
N ASP A 25 -5.59 1.87 -27.82
CA ASP A 25 -4.49 2.15 -26.91
C ASP A 25 -3.17 1.75 -27.59
N ARG A 26 -2.24 2.69 -27.65
CA ARG A 26 -0.87 2.45 -28.10
C ARG A 26 -0.03 2.08 -26.89
N GLN A 27 0.94 1.18 -27.09
CA GLN A 27 1.86 0.74 -26.05
C GLN A 27 3.29 1.02 -26.46
N LEU A 28 4.10 1.42 -25.48
CA LEU A 28 5.54 1.54 -25.58
C LEU A 28 6.16 0.78 -24.40
N ARG A 29 7.12 -0.06 -24.70
CA ARG A 29 7.95 -0.72 -23.68
C ARG A 29 9.39 -0.37 -23.97
N ASP A 30 10.05 0.11 -22.96
CA ASP A 30 11.49 0.37 -23.02
C ASP A 30 12.15 -0.04 -21.70
N GLU A 31 13.45 -0.27 -21.81
CA GLU A 31 14.30 -0.62 -20.67
C GLU A 31 15.60 0.17 -20.80
N ARG A 32 16.09 0.65 -19.67
CA ARG A 32 17.39 1.30 -19.62
C ARG A 32 18.15 1.00 -18.34
N THR A 33 19.45 1.02 -18.45
CA THR A 33 20.37 0.99 -17.31
C THR A 33 20.71 2.42 -16.90
N VAL A 34 20.76 2.67 -15.60
CA VAL A 34 21.20 3.93 -15.01
C VAL A 34 22.59 3.73 -14.45
N GLU A 35 23.57 4.38 -15.08
CA GLU A 35 24.99 4.24 -14.70
C GLU A 35 25.32 4.96 -13.38
N THR A 36 24.53 5.96 -13.01
CA THR A 36 24.70 6.70 -11.76
C THR A 36 24.29 5.81 -10.58
N ALA A 37 25.08 5.82 -9.52
CA ALA A 37 24.73 5.13 -8.28
C ALA A 37 23.50 5.78 -7.64
N VAL A 38 22.35 5.11 -7.77
CA VAL A 38 21.07 5.56 -7.20
C VAL A 38 21.04 5.25 -5.70
N LYS A 39 20.75 6.27 -4.87
CA LYS A 39 20.57 6.15 -3.41
C LYS A 39 19.15 6.44 -2.97
N ALA A 40 18.38 7.08 -3.83
CA ALA A 40 16.97 7.37 -3.56
C ALA A 40 16.11 7.19 -4.81
N VAL A 41 14.86 6.80 -4.60
CA VAL A 41 13.82 6.79 -5.64
C VAL A 41 12.67 7.66 -5.18
N THR A 42 12.21 8.56 -6.05
CA THR A 42 11.03 9.39 -5.82
C THR A 42 9.93 9.03 -6.81
N ILE A 43 8.74 8.69 -6.30
CA ILE A 43 7.55 8.45 -7.09
C ILE A 43 6.76 9.75 -7.18
N GLU A 44 6.62 10.30 -8.39
CA GLU A 44 5.81 11.49 -8.67
C GLU A 44 4.44 11.04 -9.24
N GLY A 45 3.39 11.27 -8.48
CA GLY A 45 2.03 10.76 -8.65
C GLY A 45 1.42 10.80 -10.03
N GLY A 46 0.60 9.82 -10.30
CA GLY A 46 -0.15 9.59 -11.53
C GLY A 46 -0.92 8.28 -11.45
N ALA A 47 -1.26 7.74 -12.60
CA ALA A 47 -1.99 6.48 -12.72
C ALA A 47 -1.10 5.42 -13.37
N GLY A 48 -0.59 4.52 -12.62
CA GLY A 48 0.24 3.40 -13.06
C GLY A 48 0.87 2.71 -11.88
N SER A 49 1.21 1.46 -12.02
CA SER A 49 1.79 0.67 -10.95
C SER A 49 3.32 0.85 -10.89
N VAL A 50 3.87 0.81 -9.68
CA VAL A 50 5.32 0.94 -9.46
C VAL A 50 5.81 -0.25 -8.65
N LYS A 51 6.73 -1.01 -9.20
CA LYS A 51 7.43 -2.09 -8.52
C LYS A 51 8.91 -1.75 -8.41
N ILE A 52 9.42 -1.67 -7.18
CA ILE A 52 10.84 -1.41 -6.90
C ILE A 52 11.40 -2.58 -6.10
N THR A 53 12.48 -3.15 -6.61
CA THR A 53 13.17 -4.29 -5.98
C THR A 53 14.62 -3.93 -5.71
N GLY A 54 15.02 -3.92 -4.44
CA GLY A 54 16.41 -3.81 -4.01
C GLY A 54 17.13 -5.16 -4.17
N SER A 55 18.31 -5.15 -4.75
CA SER A 55 19.16 -6.32 -4.92
C SER A 55 20.61 -5.98 -4.53
N PRO A 56 21.33 -6.87 -3.81
CA PRO A 56 22.67 -6.57 -3.30
C PRO A 56 23.68 -6.15 -4.38
N ASP A 57 23.63 -6.78 -5.54
CA ASP A 57 24.61 -6.60 -6.62
C ASP A 57 24.03 -5.83 -7.82
N ALA A 58 22.93 -5.11 -7.62
CA ALA A 58 22.22 -4.52 -8.74
C ALA A 58 22.83 -3.21 -9.19
N THR A 59 23.07 -3.09 -10.49
CA THR A 59 23.01 -1.83 -11.22
C THR A 59 21.53 -1.41 -11.32
N THR A 60 21.25 -0.12 -11.37
CA THR A 60 19.87 0.33 -11.50
C THR A 60 19.33 0.08 -12.89
N HIS A 61 18.28 -0.72 -12.99
CA HIS A 61 17.55 -1.01 -14.23
C HIS A 61 16.13 -0.48 -14.13
N VAL A 62 15.70 0.24 -15.15
CA VAL A 62 14.34 0.81 -15.24
C VAL A 62 13.66 0.19 -16.45
N LYS A 63 12.60 -0.58 -16.20
CA LYS A 63 11.66 -1.03 -17.22
C LYS A 63 10.41 -0.19 -17.13
N ARG A 64 9.96 0.30 -18.26
CA ARG A 64 8.81 1.18 -18.37
C ARG A 64 7.82 0.62 -19.39
N HIS A 65 6.56 0.52 -18.98
CA HIS A 65 5.46 0.19 -19.85
C HIS A 65 4.48 1.36 -19.89
N VAL A 66 4.39 2.01 -21.03
CA VAL A 66 3.53 3.18 -21.25
C VAL A 66 2.34 2.79 -22.09
N ARG A 67 1.14 3.15 -21.65
CA ARG A 67 -0.11 3.05 -22.41
C ARG A 67 -0.63 4.44 -22.69
N TYR A 68 -0.89 4.78 -23.95
CA TYR A 68 -1.30 6.13 -24.36
C TYR A 68 -2.22 6.10 -25.57
N ARG A 69 -3.05 7.13 -25.71
CA ARG A 69 -4.03 7.23 -26.82
C ARG A 69 -3.71 8.32 -27.84
N ARG A 70 -2.94 9.31 -27.46
CA ARG A 70 -2.61 10.46 -28.32
C ARG A 70 -1.15 10.38 -28.78
N ASP A 71 -0.38 11.40 -28.51
CA ASP A 71 1.01 11.49 -28.92
C ASP A 71 1.91 10.58 -28.04
N LYS A 72 2.99 10.09 -28.68
CA LYS A 72 4.00 9.33 -27.95
C LYS A 72 4.58 10.21 -26.84
N PRO A 73 4.49 9.77 -25.56
CA PRO A 73 5.00 10.56 -24.46
C PRO A 73 6.54 10.63 -24.47
N ALA A 74 7.06 11.72 -23.93
CA ALA A 74 8.49 11.88 -23.65
C ALA A 74 8.95 10.94 -22.52
N ALA A 75 10.22 11.05 -22.14
CA ALA A 75 10.74 10.35 -20.97
C ALA A 75 9.98 10.77 -19.71
N THR A 76 9.52 9.78 -18.94
CA THR A 76 8.76 9.99 -17.71
C THR A 76 9.58 9.68 -16.47
N ASP A 77 10.82 9.26 -16.65
CA ASP A 77 11.80 9.07 -15.60
C ASP A 77 13.07 9.90 -15.87
N ARG A 78 13.71 10.33 -14.82
CA ARG A 78 14.98 11.06 -14.88
C ARG A 78 15.82 10.76 -13.64
N VAL A 79 17.10 11.02 -13.75
CA VAL A 79 18.04 11.01 -12.62
C VAL A 79 18.42 12.46 -12.31
N ASP A 80 18.37 12.80 -11.03
CA ASP A 80 18.75 14.09 -10.49
C ASP A 80 19.72 13.84 -9.32
N GLY A 81 20.99 14.07 -9.56
CA GLY A 81 22.05 13.67 -8.64
C GLY A 81 22.08 12.14 -8.44
N ASP A 82 21.82 11.67 -7.23
CA ASP A 82 21.71 10.26 -6.86
C ASP A 82 20.26 9.78 -6.70
N THR A 83 19.29 10.59 -7.15
CA THR A 83 17.86 10.30 -7.04
C THR A 83 17.25 9.95 -8.39
N LEU A 84 16.66 8.76 -8.48
CA LEU A 84 15.84 8.36 -9.61
C LEU A 84 14.40 8.85 -9.39
N ILE A 85 13.89 9.65 -10.29
CA ILE A 85 12.53 10.19 -10.24
C ILE A 85 11.67 9.45 -11.26
N LEU A 86 10.56 8.88 -10.80
CA LEU A 86 9.61 8.12 -11.59
C LEU A 86 8.28 8.86 -11.65
N ARG A 87 7.85 9.29 -12.83
CA ARG A 87 6.53 9.89 -13.05
C ARG A 87 5.58 8.86 -13.62
N THR A 88 4.55 8.51 -12.87
CA THR A 88 3.49 7.60 -13.34
C THR A 88 2.42 8.30 -14.18
N ASN A 89 2.58 9.62 -14.39
CA ASN A 89 1.72 10.45 -15.25
C ASN A 89 2.51 10.90 -16.49
N CYS A 90 1.88 10.80 -17.64
CA CYS A 90 2.44 11.25 -18.93
C CYS A 90 1.45 12.08 -19.74
N GLY A 91 0.39 12.61 -19.13
CA GLY A 91 -0.63 13.45 -19.74
C GLY A 91 -2.01 12.78 -19.77
N GLN A 92 -2.91 13.37 -20.55
CA GLN A 92 -4.28 12.85 -20.66
C GLN A 92 -4.31 11.49 -21.35
N ALA A 93 -5.04 10.52 -20.78
CA ALA A 93 -5.18 9.17 -21.28
C ALA A 93 -3.81 8.49 -21.53
N CYS A 94 -2.92 8.66 -20.55
CA CYS A 94 -1.57 8.13 -20.58
C CYS A 94 -1.19 7.62 -19.17
N TRP A 95 -0.72 6.37 -19.09
CA TRP A 95 -0.35 5.66 -17.85
C TRP A 95 1.04 5.07 -18.02
N VAL A 96 1.80 5.06 -16.93
CA VAL A 96 3.15 4.51 -16.93
C VAL A 96 3.31 3.54 -15.78
N ASP A 97 3.49 2.28 -16.10
CA ASP A 97 3.89 1.26 -15.14
C ASP A 97 5.42 1.16 -15.13
N TYR A 98 5.99 1.05 -13.94
CA TYR A 98 7.42 0.88 -13.73
C TYR A 98 7.74 -0.42 -13.04
N GLU A 99 8.77 -1.10 -13.53
CA GLU A 99 9.47 -2.16 -12.83
C GLU A 99 10.95 -1.76 -12.73
N VAL A 100 11.41 -1.51 -11.51
CA VAL A 100 12.74 -0.94 -11.25
C VAL A 100 13.51 -1.87 -10.33
N THR A 101 14.71 -2.24 -10.74
CA THR A 101 15.68 -2.88 -9.87
C THR A 101 16.71 -1.84 -9.45
N VAL A 102 17.00 -1.75 -8.15
CA VAL A 102 17.97 -0.80 -7.58
C VAL A 102 18.93 -1.51 -6.64
N PRO A 103 20.07 -0.93 -6.29
CA PRO A 103 20.88 -1.45 -5.20
C PRO A 103 20.09 -1.57 -3.89
N SER A 104 20.40 -2.59 -3.09
CA SER A 104 19.81 -2.71 -1.74
C SER A 104 20.13 -1.47 -0.90
N GLY A 105 19.21 -1.12 0.00
CA GLY A 105 19.41 0.03 0.89
C GLY A 105 19.04 1.38 0.28
N VAL A 106 18.40 1.40 -0.87
CA VAL A 106 17.86 2.63 -1.46
C VAL A 106 16.65 3.12 -0.66
N ARG A 107 16.55 4.43 -0.47
CA ARG A 107 15.37 5.07 0.13
C ARG A 107 14.31 5.30 -0.93
N VAL A 108 13.06 5.01 -0.60
CA VAL A 108 11.91 5.26 -1.51
C VAL A 108 10.95 6.23 -0.87
N ALA A 109 10.60 7.28 -1.60
CA ALA A 109 9.61 8.25 -1.14
C ALA A 109 8.69 8.66 -2.30
N GLY A 110 7.52 9.19 -1.96
CA GLY A 110 6.65 9.80 -2.95
C GLY A 110 5.18 9.46 -2.78
N ARG A 111 4.45 9.71 -3.84
CA ARG A 111 2.99 9.51 -3.89
C ARG A 111 2.58 8.93 -5.23
N ASN A 112 1.50 8.15 -5.22
CA ASN A 112 0.83 7.70 -6.42
C ASN A 112 -0.68 7.97 -6.31
N SER A 113 -1.32 8.32 -7.41
CA SER A 113 -2.76 8.58 -7.38
C SER A 113 -3.57 7.31 -7.57
N SER A 114 -3.16 6.47 -8.54
CA SER A 114 -3.84 5.21 -8.81
C SER A 114 -2.84 4.16 -9.29
N GLY A 115 -3.10 2.93 -8.97
CA GLY A 115 -2.22 1.81 -9.26
C GLY A 115 -1.40 1.40 -8.03
N ASP A 116 -0.96 0.16 -8.06
CA ASP A 116 -0.31 -0.47 -6.92
C ASP A 116 1.15 -0.04 -6.79
N VAL A 117 1.62 0.02 -5.57
CA VAL A 117 3.04 0.22 -5.28
C VAL A 117 3.58 -0.97 -4.50
N VAL A 118 4.60 -1.62 -5.06
CA VAL A 118 5.27 -2.77 -4.44
C VAL A 118 6.74 -2.44 -4.24
N LEU A 119 7.18 -2.42 -2.99
CA LEU A 119 8.56 -2.16 -2.60
C LEU A 119 9.15 -3.40 -1.92
N SER A 120 10.33 -3.80 -2.31
CA SER A 120 11.04 -4.93 -1.70
C SER A 120 12.52 -4.62 -1.51
N GLY A 121 13.09 -4.95 -0.34
CA GLY A 121 14.53 -4.82 -0.06
C GLY A 121 15.05 -3.37 -0.07
N VAL A 122 14.25 -2.42 0.40
CA VAL A 122 14.59 -1.00 0.51
C VAL A 122 15.11 -0.66 1.90
N SER A 123 15.78 0.49 2.08
CA SER A 123 16.17 0.91 3.44
C SER A 123 14.98 1.54 4.18
N THR A 124 14.43 2.61 3.66
CA THR A 124 13.28 3.29 4.23
C THR A 124 12.23 3.52 3.15
N ALA A 125 10.97 3.57 3.56
CA ALA A 125 9.87 3.87 2.66
C ALA A 125 8.95 4.95 3.25
N SER A 126 8.62 5.97 2.44
CA SER A 126 7.63 6.98 2.79
C SER A 126 6.71 7.22 1.60
N VAL A 127 5.60 6.47 1.54
CA VAL A 127 4.73 6.41 0.36
C VAL A 127 3.28 6.69 0.73
N SER A 128 2.63 7.49 -0.12
CA SER A 128 1.20 7.78 0.00
C SER A 128 0.46 7.42 -1.28
N LEU A 129 -0.66 6.69 -1.15
CA LEU A 129 -1.55 6.33 -2.24
C LEU A 129 -2.93 6.98 -2.07
N SER A 130 -3.54 7.40 -3.18
CA SER A 130 -4.96 7.75 -3.15
C SER A 130 -5.81 6.52 -3.41
N SER A 131 -5.42 5.68 -4.38
CA SER A 131 -6.12 4.42 -4.70
C SER A 131 -5.12 3.36 -5.16
N GLY A 132 -5.38 2.12 -4.85
CA GLY A 132 -4.51 0.98 -5.12
C GLY A 132 -3.86 0.44 -3.85
N ASP A 133 -3.20 -0.69 -3.96
CA ASP A 133 -2.62 -1.39 -2.83
C ASP A 133 -1.14 -1.03 -2.64
N LEU A 134 -0.74 -0.92 -1.39
CA LEU A 134 0.64 -0.66 -1.01
C LEU A 134 1.24 -1.89 -0.32
N THR A 135 2.23 -2.49 -0.97
CA THR A 135 2.96 -3.62 -0.41
C THR A 135 4.42 -3.25 -0.16
N ILE A 136 4.90 -3.42 1.06
CA ILE A 136 6.31 -3.16 1.44
C ILE A 136 6.87 -4.40 2.14
N ARG A 137 7.99 -4.93 1.63
CA ARG A 137 8.63 -6.13 2.16
C ARG A 137 10.12 -5.92 2.37
N GLY A 138 10.61 -6.31 3.53
CA GLY A 138 12.06 -6.32 3.81
C GLY A 138 12.68 -4.93 3.89
N ALA A 139 12.07 -4.00 4.64
CA ALA A 139 12.68 -2.70 4.89
C ALA A 139 13.67 -2.80 6.07
N SER A 140 14.90 -2.28 5.88
CA SER A 140 15.92 -2.30 6.92
C SER A 140 15.82 -1.13 7.92
N GLY A 141 15.01 -0.13 7.65
CA GLY A 141 14.73 1.03 8.49
C GLY A 141 13.24 1.33 8.53
N ASP A 142 12.90 2.58 8.78
CA ASP A 142 11.53 2.99 9.05
C ASP A 142 10.63 3.04 7.82
N VAL A 143 9.36 2.71 8.04
CA VAL A 143 8.30 2.73 7.03
C VAL A 143 7.19 3.69 7.43
N ASN A 144 6.84 4.61 6.56
CA ASN A 144 5.67 5.47 6.65
C ASN A 144 4.77 5.23 5.43
N ALA A 145 3.60 4.66 5.66
CA ALA A 145 2.67 4.22 4.63
C ALA A 145 1.31 4.89 4.81
N ARG A 146 0.76 5.47 3.74
CA ARG A 146 -0.59 6.04 3.76
C ARG A 146 -1.38 5.59 2.55
N ALA A 147 -2.63 5.21 2.77
CA ALA A 147 -3.58 4.93 1.69
C ALA A 147 -4.95 5.57 2.00
N SER A 148 -5.54 6.23 1.00
CA SER A 148 -6.93 6.66 1.17
C SER A 148 -7.89 5.51 0.86
N SER A 149 -7.62 4.75 -0.20
CA SER A 149 -8.38 3.54 -0.52
C SER A 149 -7.43 2.46 -1.01
N GLY A 150 -7.61 1.25 -0.54
CA GLY A 150 -6.76 0.10 -0.84
C GLY A 150 -6.10 -0.47 0.42
N GLU A 151 -5.53 -1.62 0.27
CA GLU A 151 -4.87 -2.34 1.35
C GLU A 151 -3.43 -1.88 1.55
N ILE A 152 -2.99 -1.83 2.81
CA ILE A 152 -1.58 -1.65 3.17
C ILE A 152 -1.06 -2.97 3.75
N THR A 153 -0.13 -3.60 3.06
CA THR A 153 0.57 -4.81 3.52
C THR A 153 2.05 -4.51 3.76
N ILE A 154 2.51 -4.67 4.99
CA ILE A 154 3.91 -4.42 5.37
C ILE A 154 4.47 -5.65 6.06
N SER A 155 5.62 -6.14 5.59
CA SER A 155 6.29 -7.30 6.19
C SER A 155 7.80 -7.14 6.32
N ASP A 156 8.36 -7.79 7.34
CA ASP A 156 9.81 -7.93 7.56
C ASP A 156 10.53 -6.58 7.72
N VAL A 157 10.04 -5.73 8.63
CA VAL A 157 10.62 -4.41 8.88
C VAL A 157 11.50 -4.44 10.12
N GLN A 158 12.75 -3.96 9.98
CA GLN A 158 13.69 -3.87 11.11
C GLN A 158 13.49 -2.58 11.91
N GLY A 159 13.03 -1.51 11.28
CA GLY A 159 12.71 -0.22 11.90
C GLY A 159 11.27 -0.12 12.37
N SER A 160 10.83 1.11 12.60
CA SER A 160 9.47 1.44 13.03
C SER A 160 8.51 1.53 11.86
N VAL A 161 7.23 1.25 12.11
CA VAL A 161 6.16 1.36 11.12
C VAL A 161 5.11 2.36 11.58
N ALA A 162 4.83 3.34 10.72
CA ALA A 162 3.65 4.20 10.80
C ALA A 162 2.76 3.95 9.58
N ALA A 163 1.53 3.46 9.80
CA ALA A 163 0.59 3.17 8.73
C ALA A 163 -0.75 3.85 8.97
N GLU A 164 -1.29 4.50 7.95
CA GLU A 164 -2.58 5.18 8.00
C GLU A 164 -3.44 4.78 6.79
N ALA A 165 -4.65 4.27 7.05
CA ALA A 165 -5.64 3.95 6.03
C ALA A 165 -6.95 4.70 6.31
N SER A 166 -7.57 5.29 5.28
CA SER A 166 -8.92 5.83 5.45
C SER A 166 -9.96 4.74 5.18
N SER A 167 -9.84 4.04 4.07
CA SER A 167 -10.69 2.89 3.75
C SER A 167 -9.83 1.77 3.19
N GLY A 168 -9.77 0.67 3.87
CA GLY A 168 -8.94 -0.47 3.52
C GLY A 168 -8.25 -1.04 4.75
N ASN A 169 -7.81 -2.27 4.63
CA ASN A 169 -7.20 -2.99 5.73
C ASN A 169 -5.70 -2.67 5.84
N VAL A 170 -5.17 -2.80 7.05
CA VAL A 170 -3.74 -2.70 7.30
C VAL A 170 -3.25 -4.03 7.86
N GLN A 171 -2.33 -4.66 7.16
CA GLN A 171 -1.71 -5.91 7.57
C GLN A 171 -0.21 -5.72 7.83
N LEU A 172 0.23 -6.06 9.03
CA LEU A 172 1.63 -5.99 9.46
C LEU A 172 2.12 -7.37 9.86
N THR A 173 3.33 -7.74 9.43
CA THR A 173 3.97 -9.00 9.85
C THR A 173 5.46 -8.80 10.06
N GLY A 174 5.99 -9.27 11.18
CA GLY A 174 7.44 -9.28 11.41
C GLY A 174 8.05 -7.89 11.59
N VAL A 175 7.43 -7.03 12.42
CA VAL A 175 7.96 -5.69 12.71
C VAL A 175 8.77 -5.71 13.99
N ARG A 176 9.99 -5.18 13.94
CA ARG A 176 10.92 -5.15 15.10
C ARG A 176 10.97 -3.82 15.82
N GLY A 177 10.66 -2.72 15.14
CA GLY A 177 10.56 -1.39 15.75
C GLY A 177 9.17 -1.09 16.29
N THR A 178 8.94 0.15 16.70
CA THR A 178 7.63 0.61 17.16
C THR A 178 6.59 0.56 16.05
N VAL A 179 5.34 0.29 16.44
CA VAL A 179 4.21 0.23 15.49
C VAL A 179 3.18 1.29 15.85
N SER A 180 2.79 2.10 14.87
CA SER A 180 1.69 3.05 14.99
C SER A 180 0.77 2.91 13.79
N VAL A 181 -0.44 2.38 14.01
CA VAL A 181 -1.42 2.15 12.95
C VAL A 181 -2.71 2.90 13.24
N ARG A 182 -3.25 3.52 12.20
CA ARG A 182 -4.58 4.13 12.24
C ARG A 182 -5.38 3.71 11.01
N ALA A 183 -6.61 3.27 11.24
CA ALA A 183 -7.61 3.10 10.20
C ALA A 183 -8.86 3.93 10.53
N THR A 184 -9.57 4.41 9.51
CA THR A 184 -10.90 4.98 9.76
C THR A 184 -11.96 3.89 9.54
N SER A 185 -11.90 3.21 8.42
CA SER A 185 -12.77 2.07 8.12
C SER A 185 -11.92 0.95 7.53
N GLY A 186 -11.84 -0.14 8.23
CA GLY A 186 -11.02 -1.28 7.86
C GLY A 186 -10.38 -1.95 9.05
N ASP A 187 -9.95 -3.17 8.86
CA ASP A 187 -9.38 -3.99 9.89
C ASP A 187 -7.87 -3.75 10.01
N ILE A 188 -7.37 -3.88 11.22
CA ILE A 188 -5.94 -3.82 11.52
C ILE A 188 -5.49 -5.20 12.01
N SER A 189 -4.61 -5.84 11.26
CA SER A 189 -3.99 -7.10 11.62
C SER A 189 -2.48 -6.94 11.81
N GLY A 190 -1.97 -7.33 12.96
CA GLY A 190 -0.55 -7.33 13.28
C GLY A 190 -0.08 -8.70 13.76
N GLN A 191 0.93 -9.25 13.11
CA GLN A 191 1.51 -10.54 13.48
C GLN A 191 3.02 -10.43 13.67
N ASP A 192 3.54 -11.22 14.58
CA ASP A 192 4.98 -11.26 14.91
C ASP A 192 5.56 -9.86 15.23
N LEU A 193 4.84 -9.11 16.07
CA LEU A 193 5.26 -7.79 16.53
C LEU A 193 6.25 -7.93 17.69
N ARG A 194 7.44 -7.34 17.56
CA ARG A 194 8.58 -7.49 18.48
C ARG A 194 9.11 -6.16 19.01
N GLY A 195 8.48 -5.05 18.63
CA GLY A 195 8.91 -3.71 19.05
C GLY A 195 8.61 -3.40 20.52
N GLY A 196 9.14 -2.30 21.02
CA GLY A 196 8.92 -1.89 22.42
C GLY A 196 7.55 -1.26 22.67
N HIS A 197 6.84 -0.83 21.62
CA HIS A 197 5.52 -0.20 21.73
C HIS A 197 4.67 -0.41 20.46
N THR A 198 3.41 -0.79 20.67
CA THR A 198 2.42 -0.90 19.58
C THR A 198 1.20 -0.05 19.90
N THR A 199 0.87 0.86 19.00
CA THR A 199 -0.39 1.62 19.01
C THR A 199 -1.24 1.25 17.80
N ALA A 200 -2.50 0.86 18.01
CA ALA A 200 -3.45 0.57 16.95
C ALA A 200 -4.79 1.26 17.23
N ARG A 201 -5.29 2.02 16.26
CA ARG A 201 -6.57 2.72 16.39
C ARG A 201 -7.43 2.54 15.14
N THR A 202 -8.71 2.23 15.35
CA THR A 202 -9.70 2.24 14.28
C THR A 202 -11.00 2.92 14.74
N SER A 203 -11.70 3.55 13.80
CA SER A 203 -13.06 3.99 14.09
C SER A 203 -14.07 2.88 13.83
N SER A 204 -13.90 2.11 12.75
CA SER A 204 -14.76 0.97 12.42
C SER A 204 -13.93 -0.15 11.82
N GLY A 205 -13.96 -1.30 12.44
CA GLY A 205 -13.22 -2.48 12.02
C GLY A 205 -12.65 -3.25 13.20
N GLU A 206 -12.22 -4.47 12.95
CA GLU A 206 -11.58 -5.33 13.94
C GLU A 206 -10.10 -4.98 14.08
N ILE A 207 -9.57 -5.09 15.32
CA ILE A 207 -8.13 -5.04 15.58
C ILE A 207 -7.68 -6.39 16.12
N SER A 208 -6.77 -7.04 15.41
CA SER A 208 -6.18 -8.32 15.79
C SER A 208 -4.67 -8.24 15.86
N LEU A 209 -4.09 -8.36 17.05
CA LEU A 209 -2.65 -8.27 17.27
C LEU A 209 -2.09 -9.54 17.88
N VAL A 210 -0.99 -10.03 17.33
CA VAL A 210 -0.21 -11.16 17.85
C VAL A 210 1.19 -10.67 18.20
N LEU A 211 1.47 -10.59 19.49
CA LEU A 211 2.74 -10.15 20.02
C LEU A 211 3.72 -11.32 20.08
N ALA A 212 4.92 -11.15 19.57
CA ALA A 212 5.98 -12.15 19.64
C ALA A 212 6.99 -11.87 20.75
N ALA A 213 6.97 -10.67 21.33
CA ALA A 213 7.75 -10.27 22.49
C ALA A 213 6.89 -9.41 23.42
N ALA A 214 7.27 -9.32 24.68
CA ALA A 214 6.64 -8.39 25.62
C ALA A 214 6.90 -6.95 25.18
N GLN A 215 5.85 -6.14 25.22
CA GLN A 215 5.88 -4.75 24.78
C GLN A 215 4.67 -3.98 25.29
N ASP A 216 4.77 -2.67 25.33
CA ASP A 216 3.61 -1.83 25.64
C ASP A 216 2.64 -1.81 24.46
N VAL A 217 1.34 -1.89 24.78
CA VAL A 217 0.27 -1.92 23.77
C VAL A 217 -0.84 -0.95 24.16
N ASP A 218 -1.21 -0.06 23.23
CA ASP A 218 -2.34 0.87 23.35
C ASP A 218 -3.27 0.67 22.15
N VAL A 219 -4.40 0.02 22.37
CA VAL A 219 -5.39 -0.28 21.34
C VAL A 219 -6.69 0.45 21.63
N GLU A 220 -7.21 1.11 20.62
CA GLU A 220 -8.46 1.84 20.71
C GLU A 220 -9.33 1.62 19.45
N ALA A 221 -10.54 1.09 19.64
CA ALA A 221 -11.56 1.00 18.62
C ALA A 221 -12.80 1.82 19.02
N THR A 222 -13.50 2.41 18.07
CA THR A 222 -14.82 2.97 18.38
C THR A 222 -15.90 1.92 18.17
N SER A 223 -15.86 1.23 17.04
CA SER A 223 -16.78 0.12 16.76
C SER A 223 -16.01 -1.03 16.13
N GLY A 224 -16.05 -2.17 16.78
CA GLY A 224 -15.37 -3.38 16.35
C GLY A 224 -14.73 -4.12 17.51
N ASP A 225 -14.47 -5.39 17.27
CA ASP A 225 -13.86 -6.26 18.25
C ASP A 225 -12.35 -6.06 18.30
N VAL A 226 -11.80 -6.26 19.48
CA VAL A 226 -10.34 -6.19 19.69
C VAL A 226 -9.84 -7.51 20.25
N ARG A 227 -8.91 -8.12 19.52
CA ARG A 227 -8.22 -9.33 19.96
C ARG A 227 -6.73 -9.10 20.07
N VAL A 228 -6.17 -9.39 21.24
CA VAL A 228 -4.72 -9.33 21.49
C VAL A 228 -4.24 -10.67 22.00
N LEU A 229 -3.34 -11.32 21.24
CA LEU A 229 -2.60 -12.50 21.69
C LEU A 229 -1.25 -12.04 22.23
N THR A 230 -1.05 -12.22 23.54
CA THR A 230 0.18 -11.80 24.21
C THR A 230 1.30 -12.81 24.02
N ALA A 231 2.55 -12.36 24.13
CA ALA A 231 3.69 -13.25 24.10
C ALA A 231 3.62 -14.26 25.28
N ALA A 232 3.94 -15.51 24.99
CA ALA A 232 3.85 -16.60 25.97
C ALA A 232 4.77 -16.36 27.18
N GLY A 233 4.25 -16.66 28.37
CA GLY A 233 5.01 -16.57 29.63
C GLY A 233 5.36 -15.15 30.09
N GLN A 234 4.76 -14.13 29.47
CA GLN A 234 4.99 -12.74 29.84
C GLN A 234 3.89 -12.19 30.74
N HIS A 235 4.25 -11.26 31.61
CA HIS A 235 3.34 -10.57 32.50
C HIS A 235 3.03 -9.16 31.98
N TYR A 236 1.79 -8.72 32.21
CA TYR A 236 1.32 -7.39 31.75
C TYR A 236 0.47 -6.76 32.85
N ARG A 237 0.60 -5.46 32.99
CA ARG A 237 -0.44 -4.66 33.64
C ARG A 237 -1.54 -4.43 32.59
N ILE A 238 -2.73 -4.97 32.84
CA ILE A 238 -3.81 -5.00 31.86
C ILE A 238 -4.92 -4.03 32.26
N ASP A 239 -5.24 -3.09 31.38
CA ASP A 239 -6.36 -2.18 31.47
C ASP A 239 -7.27 -2.38 30.25
N THR A 240 -8.46 -2.94 30.47
CA THR A 240 -9.45 -3.18 29.41
C THR A 240 -10.75 -2.48 29.73
N SER A 241 -11.39 -1.87 28.75
CA SER A 241 -12.71 -1.27 28.90
C SER A 241 -13.51 -1.29 27.60
N THR A 242 -14.77 -1.68 27.70
CA THR A 242 -15.79 -1.50 26.67
C THR A 242 -17.01 -0.81 27.24
N SER A 243 -17.72 -0.03 26.45
CA SER A 243 -19.01 0.54 26.88
C SER A 243 -20.17 -0.37 26.56
N SER A 244 -20.05 -1.17 25.48
CA SER A 244 -21.05 -2.13 25.04
C SER A 244 -20.37 -3.35 24.42
N GLY A 245 -20.38 -4.46 25.10
CA GLY A 245 -19.71 -5.71 24.74
C GLY A 245 -19.13 -6.42 25.94
N ASP A 246 -18.53 -7.56 25.70
CA ASP A 246 -17.91 -8.41 26.71
C ASP A 246 -16.40 -8.25 26.76
N VAL A 247 -15.82 -8.35 27.96
CA VAL A 247 -14.37 -8.43 28.15
C VAL A 247 -13.97 -9.83 28.58
N ARG A 248 -13.11 -10.47 27.81
CA ARG A 248 -12.55 -11.81 28.10
C ARG A 248 -11.03 -11.74 28.16
N ALA A 249 -10.51 -11.58 29.37
CA ALA A 249 -9.06 -11.61 29.61
C ALA A 249 -8.68 -12.95 30.26
N LYS A 250 -7.94 -13.79 29.53
CA LYS A 250 -7.37 -15.05 30.03
C LYS A 250 -5.92 -14.89 30.54
N VAL A 251 -5.38 -13.68 30.46
CA VAL A 251 -4.10 -13.31 31.02
C VAL A 251 -4.35 -12.61 32.34
N THR A 252 -3.69 -13.08 33.41
CA THR A 252 -3.79 -12.43 34.73
C THR A 252 -3.02 -11.11 34.70
N SER A 253 -3.69 -10.03 35.14
CA SER A 253 -3.04 -8.73 35.26
C SER A 253 -2.07 -8.74 36.44
N ASP A 254 -0.85 -8.31 36.21
CA ASP A 254 0.17 -8.13 37.26
C ASP A 254 0.49 -6.61 37.35
N PRO A 255 0.09 -5.98 38.46
CA PRO A 255 0.36 -4.54 38.67
C PRO A 255 1.86 -4.19 38.70
N ALA A 256 2.73 -5.18 38.99
CA ALA A 256 4.19 -5.00 39.05
C ALA A 256 4.88 -5.27 37.69
N ALA A 257 4.13 -5.65 36.65
CA ALA A 257 4.70 -5.91 35.33
C ALA A 257 5.26 -4.63 34.67
N ASP A 258 6.38 -4.79 33.99
CA ASP A 258 7.06 -3.71 33.28
C ASP A 258 6.27 -3.21 32.06
N HIS A 259 5.44 -4.10 31.46
CA HIS A 259 4.69 -3.78 30.25
C HIS A 259 3.21 -3.54 30.53
N HIS A 260 2.67 -2.53 29.85
CA HIS A 260 1.27 -2.13 29.95
C HIS A 260 0.50 -2.51 28.68
N LEU A 261 -0.62 -3.20 28.87
CA LEU A 261 -1.55 -3.55 27.82
C LEU A 261 -2.87 -2.83 28.06
N LYS A 262 -3.10 -1.77 27.32
CA LYS A 262 -4.30 -0.96 27.41
C LYS A 262 -5.16 -1.18 26.15
N VAL A 263 -6.38 -1.67 26.36
CA VAL A 263 -7.31 -2.00 25.27
C VAL A 263 -8.67 -1.38 25.54
N LYS A 264 -9.14 -0.57 24.61
CA LYS A 264 -10.43 0.09 24.72
C LYS A 264 -11.25 -0.09 23.45
N THR A 265 -12.55 -0.33 23.61
CA THR A 265 -13.53 -0.16 22.54
C THR A 265 -14.78 0.54 23.09
N SER A 266 -15.55 1.22 22.26
CA SER A 266 -16.84 1.73 22.69
C SER A 266 -17.95 0.71 22.43
N SER A 267 -17.91 0.01 21.29
CA SER A 267 -18.84 -1.07 20.96
C SER A 267 -18.08 -2.23 20.32
N GLY A 268 -18.12 -3.37 20.98
CA GLY A 268 -17.46 -4.60 20.56
C GLY A 268 -16.86 -5.35 21.74
N ASP A 269 -16.46 -6.58 21.48
CA ASP A 269 -15.85 -7.46 22.46
C ASP A 269 -14.32 -7.24 22.54
N ILE A 270 -13.78 -7.39 23.74
CA ILE A 270 -12.34 -7.39 23.96
C ILE A 270 -11.90 -8.80 24.37
N THR A 271 -10.96 -9.36 23.65
CA THR A 271 -10.34 -10.65 23.96
C THR A 271 -8.84 -10.49 24.15
N VAL A 272 -8.32 -10.83 25.31
CA VAL A 272 -6.89 -10.88 25.61
C VAL A 272 -6.52 -12.29 26.04
N GLU A 273 -5.68 -12.96 25.26
CA GLU A 273 -5.31 -14.36 25.49
C GLU A 273 -3.79 -14.56 25.38
N PRO A 274 -3.19 -15.54 26.07
CA PRO A 274 -1.82 -15.94 25.82
C PRO A 274 -1.74 -16.67 24.45
N ARG A 275 -0.65 -16.45 23.74
CA ARG A 275 -0.31 -17.16 22.50
C ARG A 275 0.02 -18.62 22.74
#